data_a9cbc50b983ad46d09c2bb40926a764c
#
_entry.id   a9cbc50b983ad46d09c2bb40926a764c
#
_cell.length_a   1.000
_cell.length_b   1.000
_cell.length_c   1.000
_cell.angle_alpha   90.00
_cell.angle_beta   90.00
_cell.angle_gamma   90.00
#
_symmetry.space_group_name_H-M   'P 1'
#
loop_
_entity.id
_entity.type
_entity.pdbx_description
1 polymer ?
#
loop_
_entity_poly.entity_id
_entity_poly.type
_entity_poly.pdbx_seq_one_letter_code
_entity_poly.pdbx_strand_id
1 'polypeptide(L)'
;MVKEAEEFATEDELHRKRIEALNGLSSFVYGLKSQLGDQEGLGGKLSDEDKKMILAATKETIAWIDENGQSASVEELEEKLAGMLFI
;
A
#
# COMPACT_ATOMS: atom_id res chain seq x y z
N MET A 1 -16.34 23.29 -11.54
CA MET A 1 -16.72 22.41 -10.44
C MET A 1 -15.70 21.31 -10.27
N VAL A 2 -15.67 20.70 -9.12
CA VAL A 2 -14.68 19.68 -8.81
C VAL A 2 -14.79 18.48 -9.76
N LYS A 3 -15.99 18.08 -10.09
CA LYS A 3 -16.22 16.96 -11.00
C LYS A 3 -15.68 17.23 -12.40
N GLU A 4 -15.83 18.48 -12.86
CA GLU A 4 -15.32 18.85 -14.17
C GLU A 4 -13.81 18.76 -14.23
N ALA A 5 -13.15 19.16 -13.15
CA ALA A 5 -11.70 19.03 -13.05
C ALA A 5 -11.25 17.57 -13.12
N GLU A 6 -12.01 16.66 -12.53
CA GLU A 6 -11.71 15.25 -12.59
C GLU A 6 -11.90 14.68 -14.00
N GLU A 7 -12.92 15.13 -14.70
CA GLU A 7 -13.19 14.67 -16.06
C GLU A 7 -12.09 15.10 -17.03
N PHE A 8 -11.47 16.23 -16.76
CA PHE A 8 -10.42 16.77 -17.61
C PHE A 8 -9.01 16.49 -17.10
N ALA A 9 -8.89 15.52 -16.20
CA ALA A 9 -7.57 15.14 -15.70
C ALA A 9 -6.69 14.67 -16.86
N THR A 10 -5.49 15.22 -16.94
CA THR A 10 -4.54 14.87 -17.99
C THR A 10 -3.86 13.56 -17.65
N GLU A 11 -3.22 12.94 -18.65
CA GLU A 11 -2.44 11.73 -18.43
C GLU A 11 -1.34 11.96 -17.39
N ASP A 12 -0.76 13.16 -17.39
CA ASP A 12 0.27 13.51 -16.41
C ASP A 12 -0.27 13.47 -14.98
N GLU A 13 -1.50 13.97 -14.78
CA GLU A 13 -2.11 13.96 -13.45
C GLU A 13 -2.43 12.52 -13.01
N LEU A 14 -2.95 11.71 -13.91
CA LEU A 14 -3.23 10.31 -13.62
C LEU A 14 -1.95 9.57 -13.29
N HIS A 15 -0.91 9.83 -14.05
CA HIS A 15 0.39 9.22 -13.82
C HIS A 15 0.97 9.63 -12.46
N ARG A 16 0.84 10.91 -12.13
CA ARG A 16 1.28 11.43 -10.82
C ARG A 16 0.52 10.77 -9.68
N LYS A 17 -0.80 10.66 -9.81
CA LYS A 17 -1.62 10.02 -8.79
C LYS A 17 -1.22 8.56 -8.59
N ARG A 18 -0.91 7.86 -9.68
CA ARG A 18 -0.43 6.49 -9.61
C ARG A 18 0.89 6.40 -8.85
N ILE A 19 1.82 7.27 -9.17
CA ILE A 19 3.11 7.30 -8.49
C ILE A 19 2.93 7.60 -7.01
N GLU A 20 2.11 8.57 -6.68
CA GLU A 20 1.84 8.92 -5.27
C GLU A 20 1.19 7.76 -4.53
N ALA A 21 0.21 7.12 -5.15
CA ALA A 21 -0.45 5.97 -4.55
C ALA A 21 0.53 4.81 -4.36
N LEU A 22 1.36 4.56 -5.36
CA LEU A 22 2.37 3.51 -5.28
C LEU A 22 3.38 3.79 -4.17
N ASN A 23 3.88 5.01 -4.11
CA ASN A 23 4.83 5.41 -3.06
C ASN A 23 4.19 5.31 -1.68
N GLY A 24 2.94 5.75 -1.55
CA GLY A 24 2.21 5.66 -0.30
C GLY A 24 2.03 4.21 0.15
N LEU A 25 1.63 3.36 -0.77
CA LEU A 25 1.46 1.93 -0.48
C LEU A 25 2.80 1.29 -0.11
N SER A 26 3.83 1.56 -0.88
CA SER A 26 5.16 1.02 -0.61
C SER A 26 5.67 1.47 0.76
N SER A 27 5.55 2.76 1.05
CA SER A 27 5.99 3.29 2.35
C SER A 27 5.23 2.65 3.50
N PHE A 28 3.93 2.49 3.34
CA PHE A 28 3.10 1.86 4.36
C PHE A 28 3.51 0.41 4.61
N VAL A 29 3.69 -0.34 3.52
CA VAL A 29 4.02 -1.76 3.60
C VAL A 29 5.40 -1.97 4.22
N TYR A 30 6.39 -1.19 3.76
CA TYR A 30 7.75 -1.31 4.30
C TYR A 30 7.82 -0.84 5.75
N GLY A 31 7.08 0.22 6.09
CA GLY A 31 6.99 0.69 7.46
C GLY A 31 6.38 -0.36 8.38
N LEU A 32 5.32 -1.00 7.92
CA LEU A 32 4.67 -2.06 8.68
C LEU A 32 5.59 -3.25 8.88
N LYS A 33 6.30 -3.64 7.83
CA LYS A 33 7.27 -4.72 7.90
C LYS A 33 8.37 -4.42 8.92
N SER A 34 8.86 -3.19 8.91
CA SER A 34 9.87 -2.75 9.87
C SER A 34 9.34 -2.80 11.30
N GLN A 35 8.11 -2.34 11.52
CA GLN A 35 7.50 -2.38 12.85
C GLN A 35 7.25 -3.79 13.35
N LEU A 36 6.92 -4.70 12.45
CA LEU A 36 6.74 -6.11 12.81
C LEU A 36 8.05 -6.76 13.25
N GLY A 37 9.16 -6.30 12.69
CA GLY A 37 10.48 -6.78 13.08
C GLY A 37 10.99 -6.17 14.36
N ASP A 38 10.37 -5.09 14.84
CA ASP A 38 10.79 -4.36 16.03
C ASP A 38 9.96 -4.80 17.23
N GLN A 39 10.60 -5.38 18.23
CA GLN A 39 9.92 -5.85 19.43
C GLN A 39 9.34 -4.72 20.27
N GLU A 40 9.92 -3.53 20.17
CA GLU A 40 9.41 -2.36 20.87
C GLU A 40 8.20 -1.76 20.15
N GLY A 41 8.03 -2.06 18.85
CA GLY A 41 6.90 -1.60 18.06
C GLY A 41 5.77 -2.61 18.04
N LEU A 42 5.11 -2.72 16.89
CA LEU A 42 3.97 -3.63 16.71
C LEU A 42 4.35 -5.10 16.92
N GLY A 43 5.58 -5.46 16.58
CA GLY A 43 6.03 -6.84 16.72
C GLY A 43 5.99 -7.35 18.14
N GLY A 44 6.17 -6.48 19.13
CA GLY A 44 6.11 -6.86 20.54
C GLY A 44 4.71 -6.90 21.12
N LYS A 45 3.76 -6.28 20.42
CA LYS A 45 2.38 -6.17 20.91
C LYS A 45 1.44 -7.20 20.30
N LEU A 46 1.84 -7.80 19.18
CA LEU A 46 1.02 -8.76 18.46
C LEU A 46 1.36 -10.19 18.87
N SER A 47 0.36 -11.06 18.80
CA SER A 47 0.61 -12.50 18.97
C SER A 47 1.37 -13.03 17.76
N ASP A 48 1.99 -14.19 17.91
CA ASP A 48 2.75 -14.80 16.82
C ASP A 48 1.88 -15.08 15.60
N GLU A 49 0.64 -15.49 15.82
CA GLU A 49 -0.28 -15.75 14.73
C GLU A 49 -0.64 -14.48 13.97
N ASP A 50 -0.99 -13.42 14.70
CA ASP A 50 -1.31 -12.13 14.09
C ASP A 50 -0.11 -11.58 13.35
N LYS A 51 1.06 -11.68 13.95
CA LYS A 51 2.31 -11.22 13.35
C LYS A 51 2.58 -11.94 12.03
N LYS A 52 2.39 -13.26 12.00
CA LYS A 52 2.57 -14.03 10.79
C LYS A 52 1.58 -13.65 9.70
N MET A 53 0.32 -13.44 10.07
CA MET A 53 -0.72 -13.03 9.11
C MET A 53 -0.38 -11.69 8.46
N ILE A 54 -0.03 -10.71 9.28
CA ILE A 54 0.30 -9.38 8.78
C ILE A 54 1.57 -9.43 7.95
N LEU A 55 2.56 -10.18 8.40
CA LEU A 55 3.81 -10.32 7.68
C LEU A 55 3.59 -10.99 6.31
N ALA A 56 2.76 -12.02 6.25
CA ALA A 56 2.43 -12.67 4.99
C ALA A 56 1.73 -11.70 4.03
N ALA A 57 0.74 -10.95 4.53
CA ALA A 57 0.04 -9.95 3.73
C ALA A 57 1.01 -8.88 3.23
N THR A 58 1.93 -8.45 4.08
CA THR A 58 2.94 -7.46 3.73
C THR A 58 3.84 -7.97 2.61
N LYS A 59 4.31 -9.19 2.73
CA LYS A 59 5.17 -9.81 1.71
C LYS A 59 4.44 -9.96 0.38
N GLU A 60 3.19 -10.40 0.44
CA GLU A 60 2.38 -10.52 -0.77
C GLU A 60 2.19 -9.18 -1.45
N THR A 61 1.93 -8.14 -0.68
CA THR A 61 1.75 -6.80 -1.23
C THR A 61 3.03 -6.28 -1.84
N ILE A 62 4.17 -6.53 -1.21
CA ILE A 62 5.47 -6.13 -1.75
C ILE A 62 5.73 -6.84 -3.08
N ALA A 63 5.46 -8.13 -3.16
CA ALA A 63 5.62 -8.88 -4.40
C ALA A 63 4.69 -8.37 -5.49
N TRP A 64 3.45 -8.06 -5.12
CA TRP A 64 2.49 -7.50 -6.05
C TRP A 64 2.95 -6.14 -6.59
N ILE A 65 3.49 -5.28 -5.71
CA ILE A 65 4.04 -3.98 -6.10
C ILE A 65 5.19 -4.17 -7.08
N ASP A 66 6.07 -5.11 -6.80
CA ASP A 66 7.22 -5.40 -7.66
C ASP A 66 6.79 -5.85 -9.05
N GLU A 67 5.77 -6.69 -9.12
CA GLU A 67 5.31 -7.24 -10.39
C GLU A 67 4.35 -6.33 -11.13
N ASN A 68 3.44 -5.69 -10.42
CA ASN A 68 2.31 -4.98 -11.01
C ASN A 68 2.25 -3.50 -10.66
N GLY A 69 3.09 -3.03 -9.76
CA GLY A 69 3.00 -1.66 -9.26
C GLY A 69 3.07 -0.60 -10.34
N GLN A 70 3.85 -0.82 -11.37
CA GLN A 70 4.01 0.16 -12.45
C GLN A 70 2.84 0.13 -13.44
N SER A 71 2.15 -0.99 -13.54
CA SER A 71 1.03 -1.13 -14.46
C SER A 71 -0.32 -1.07 -13.74
N ALA A 72 -0.33 -1.11 -12.43
CA ALA A 72 -1.56 -1.04 -11.65
C ALA A 72 -2.20 0.34 -11.73
N SER A 73 -3.52 0.39 -11.71
CA SER A 73 -4.25 1.65 -11.66
C SER A 73 -4.27 2.21 -10.24
N VAL A 74 -4.64 3.48 -10.12
CA VAL A 74 -4.80 4.12 -8.81
C VAL A 74 -5.79 3.34 -7.96
N GLU A 75 -6.88 2.89 -8.56
CA GLU A 75 -7.90 2.11 -7.85
C GLU A 75 -7.34 0.83 -7.27
N GLU A 76 -6.53 0.12 -8.02
CA GLU A 76 -5.91 -1.12 -7.55
C GLU A 76 -4.93 -0.84 -6.40
N LEU A 77 -4.15 0.22 -6.51
CA LEU A 77 -3.21 0.60 -5.47
C LEU A 77 -3.94 0.99 -4.19
N GLU A 78 -5.01 1.77 -4.31
CA GLU A 78 -5.81 2.17 -3.16
C GLU A 78 -6.52 0.97 -2.52
N GLU A 79 -6.98 0.04 -3.33
CA GLU A 79 -7.62 -1.17 -2.85
C GLU A 79 -6.64 -2.03 -2.03
N LYS A 80 -5.42 -2.17 -2.51
CA LYS A 80 -4.39 -2.88 -1.75
C LYS A 80 -4.08 -2.20 -0.43
N LEU A 81 -3.99 -0.87 -0.46
CA LEU A 81 -3.75 -0.11 0.76
C LEU A 81 -4.91 -0.26 1.76
N ALA A 82 -6.13 -0.17 1.27
CA ALA A 82 -7.32 -0.35 2.12
C ALA A 82 -7.34 -1.75 2.74
N GLY A 83 -6.98 -2.77 1.97
CA GLY A 83 -6.88 -4.12 2.48
C GLY A 83 -5.87 -4.25 3.62
N MET A 84 -4.75 -3.56 3.50
CA MET A 84 -3.74 -3.55 4.56
C MET A 84 -4.23 -2.82 5.81
N LEU A 85 -5.02 -1.77 5.63
CA LEU A 85 -5.55 -0.99 6.76
C LEU A 85 -6.57 -1.78 7.58
N PHE A 86 -7.24 -2.74 6.98
CA PHE A 86 -8.25 -3.54 7.66
C PHE A 86 -7.72 -4.83 8.29
N ILE A 87 -6.44 -5.07 8.18
CA ILE A 87 -5.79 -6.20 8.86
C ILE A 87 -5.48 -5.85 10.34
#